data_a281cfb30949b6951bd053f16c9dec18
#
_entry.id   a281cfb30949b6951bd053f16c9dec18
#
_cell.length_a   1.000
_cell.length_b   1.000
_cell.length_c   1.000
_cell.angle_alpha   90.00
_cell.angle_beta   90.00
_cell.angle_gamma   90.00
#
_symmetry.space_group_name_H-M   'P 1'
#
loop_
_entity.id
_entity.type
_entity.pdbx_description
1 polymer ?
#
loop_
_entity_poly.entity_id
_entity_poly.type
_entity_poly.pdbx_seq_one_letter_code
_entity_poly.pdbx_strand_id
1 'polypeptide(L)'
;MPQGEMNNNTLRPVTVKQILDASQPFPEASFQIDGADTSSIVFIGQVRNISSQTTNVTYKIDDGTGEIEAKQWIDSATADTMDTDEGKGPGVPGKDQVELNGYAKVFGKLKTFGNKRFVGAHCVRPVKDINELHCHLLEATAVHLFFTRGPPGGAAGAGAGGIAGAVGDASMGGADDYSADRSLPAMSPVARKVYSLLRTEPQSNEGLHCQLIASKLGLPPADVARAGEELLSTGVIFSTVDEQTWAILQL
;
A
#
# COMPACT_ATOMS: atom_id res chain seq x y z
N MET A 1 -29.23 7.55 0.13
CA MET A 1 -28.49 6.45 -0.50
C MET A 1 -27.29 6.21 0.36
N PRO A 2 -27.12 5.08 1.07
CA PRO A 2 -25.92 4.81 1.82
C PRO A 2 -24.77 4.63 0.84
N GLN A 3 -23.72 5.42 1.02
CA GLN A 3 -22.44 5.24 0.32
C GLN A 3 -21.91 3.86 0.71
N GLY A 4 -21.71 3.00 -0.28
CA GLY A 4 -21.11 1.70 -0.09
C GLY A 4 -19.74 1.89 0.55
N GLU A 5 -19.55 1.33 1.74
CA GLU A 5 -18.26 1.13 2.35
C GLU A 5 -17.41 0.33 1.35
N MET A 6 -16.48 1.00 0.70
CA MET A 6 -15.40 0.30 0.01
C MET A 6 -14.64 -0.46 1.10
N ASN A 7 -14.90 -1.76 1.18
CA ASN A 7 -14.14 -2.68 2.01
C ASN A 7 -12.70 -2.65 1.55
N ASN A 8 -11.91 -1.72 2.09
CA ASN A 8 -10.46 -1.67 1.92
C ASN A 8 -9.83 -2.86 2.68
N ASN A 9 -10.05 -4.05 2.17
CA ASN A 9 -9.52 -5.29 2.74
C ASN A 9 -8.06 -5.49 2.29
N THR A 10 -7.24 -4.45 2.47
CA THR A 10 -5.81 -4.48 2.12
C THR A 10 -5.01 -5.11 3.26
N LEU A 11 -4.10 -6.00 2.90
CA LEU A 11 -3.12 -6.57 3.81
C LEU A 11 -1.93 -5.60 3.94
N ARG A 12 -1.71 -5.11 5.15
CA ARG A 12 -0.66 -4.11 5.41
C ARG A 12 0.55 -4.74 6.10
N PRO A 13 1.75 -4.70 5.50
CA PRO A 13 2.98 -5.08 6.17
C PRO A 13 3.35 -4.02 7.21
N VAL A 14 3.62 -4.46 8.45
CA VAL A 14 3.89 -3.59 9.59
C VAL A 14 4.94 -4.19 10.51
N THR A 15 5.56 -3.36 11.34
CA THR A 15 6.39 -3.79 12.48
C THR A 15 5.55 -3.89 13.74
N VAL A 16 6.04 -4.62 14.75
CA VAL A 16 5.37 -4.72 16.06
C VAL A 16 5.24 -3.36 16.72
N LYS A 17 6.23 -2.49 16.56
CA LYS A 17 6.17 -1.11 17.08
C LYS A 17 4.99 -0.33 16.49
N GLN A 18 4.76 -0.39 15.18
CA GLN A 18 3.62 0.24 14.54
C GLN A 18 2.28 -0.32 15.04
N ILE A 19 2.21 -1.63 15.32
CA ILE A 19 1.02 -2.24 15.91
C ILE A 19 0.78 -1.71 17.33
N LEU A 20 1.83 -1.59 18.15
CA LEU A 20 1.74 -1.09 19.51
C LEU A 20 1.37 0.41 19.55
N ASP A 21 1.84 1.19 18.60
CA ASP A 21 1.57 2.63 18.51
C ASP A 21 0.27 2.96 17.76
N ALA A 22 -0.39 1.96 17.14
CA ALA A 22 -1.62 2.17 16.39
C ALA A 22 -2.65 2.94 17.22
N SER A 23 -3.33 3.92 16.65
CA SER A 23 -4.40 4.68 17.30
C SER A 23 -5.77 4.06 16.98
N GLN A 24 -6.72 4.27 17.89
CA GLN A 24 -8.12 3.90 17.69
C GLN A 24 -8.96 5.09 18.18
N PRO A 25 -9.59 5.87 17.27
CA PRO A 25 -10.31 7.10 17.64
C PRO A 25 -11.43 6.88 18.66
N PHE A 26 -12.14 5.75 18.58
CA PHE A 26 -13.17 5.31 19.53
C PHE A 26 -13.24 3.78 19.56
N PRO A 27 -13.84 3.17 20.60
CA PRO A 27 -13.73 1.71 20.88
C PRO A 27 -14.10 0.77 19.74
N GLU A 28 -14.97 1.19 18.82
CA GLU A 28 -15.43 0.36 17.68
C GLU A 28 -14.85 0.81 16.34
N ALA A 29 -14.00 1.86 16.33
CA ALA A 29 -13.38 2.32 15.11
C ALA A 29 -12.30 1.34 14.62
N SER A 30 -11.98 1.44 13.32
CA SER A 30 -10.80 0.80 12.76
C SER A 30 -9.53 1.33 13.42
N PHE A 31 -8.55 0.45 13.60
CA PHE A 31 -7.21 0.89 14.02
C PHE A 31 -6.56 1.68 12.90
N GLN A 32 -5.85 2.73 13.28
CA GLN A 32 -5.07 3.56 12.38
C GLN A 32 -3.58 3.36 12.63
N ILE A 33 -2.86 3.07 11.57
CA ILE A 33 -1.40 3.00 11.54
C ILE A 33 -0.93 4.03 10.52
N ASP A 34 0.03 4.90 10.90
CA ASP A 34 0.52 6.00 10.06
C ASP A 34 -0.61 6.88 9.48
N GLY A 35 -1.66 7.13 10.28
CA GLY A 35 -2.80 7.96 9.90
C GLY A 35 -3.81 7.33 8.92
N ALA A 36 -3.66 6.06 8.57
CA ALA A 36 -4.57 5.36 7.68
C ALA A 36 -5.22 4.16 8.35
N ASP A 37 -6.50 3.93 8.05
CA ASP A 37 -7.26 2.80 8.56
C ASP A 37 -6.64 1.48 8.10
N THR A 38 -6.59 0.53 9.03
CA THR A 38 -5.96 -0.77 8.81
C THR A 38 -6.90 -1.89 9.21
N SER A 39 -7.29 -2.72 8.23
CA SER A 39 -8.19 -3.85 8.45
C SER A 39 -7.45 -5.15 8.71
N SER A 40 -6.41 -5.43 7.95
CA SER A 40 -5.60 -6.66 8.04
C SER A 40 -4.12 -6.32 8.02
N ILE A 41 -3.35 -7.00 8.84
CA ILE A 41 -1.91 -6.79 8.98
C ILE A 41 -1.13 -8.07 8.75
N VAL A 42 0.12 -7.91 8.32
CA VAL A 42 1.12 -8.96 8.27
C VAL A 42 2.40 -8.48 8.92
N PHE A 43 3.01 -9.34 9.74
CA PHE A 43 4.32 -9.09 10.33
C PHE A 43 5.10 -10.39 10.50
N ILE A 44 6.42 -10.27 10.63
CA ILE A 44 7.32 -11.40 10.86
C ILE A 44 8.14 -11.09 12.11
N GLY A 45 8.29 -12.07 12.99
CA GLY A 45 9.15 -11.95 14.15
C GLY A 45 9.55 -13.30 14.72
N GLN A 46 10.47 -13.27 15.67
CA GLN A 46 10.94 -14.45 16.39
C GLN A 46 9.93 -14.87 17.45
N VAL A 47 9.61 -16.14 17.50
CA VAL A 47 8.68 -16.72 18.47
C VAL A 47 9.38 -16.89 19.82
N ARG A 48 8.99 -16.07 20.80
CA ARG A 48 9.56 -16.09 22.17
C ARG A 48 8.84 -17.05 23.10
N ASN A 49 7.56 -17.31 22.86
CA ASN A 49 6.77 -18.24 23.64
C ASN A 49 5.60 -18.79 22.83
N ILE A 50 5.21 -20.02 23.12
CA ILE A 50 4.04 -20.69 22.57
C ILE A 50 3.21 -21.23 23.72
N SER A 51 1.96 -20.82 23.84
CA SER A 51 1.01 -21.31 24.84
C SER A 51 -0.19 -21.92 24.13
N SER A 52 -0.32 -23.23 24.19
CA SER A 52 -1.46 -23.95 23.59
C SER A 52 -2.53 -24.16 24.63
N GLN A 53 -3.77 -23.80 24.27
CA GLN A 53 -5.00 -24.05 25.03
C GLN A 53 -5.94 -24.89 24.17
N THR A 54 -7.01 -25.38 24.76
CA THR A 54 -7.99 -26.23 24.07
C THR A 54 -8.63 -25.56 22.85
N THR A 55 -8.81 -24.24 22.88
CA THR A 55 -9.53 -23.48 21.84
C THR A 55 -8.65 -22.54 21.03
N ASN A 56 -7.43 -22.29 21.48
CA ASN A 56 -6.52 -21.36 20.81
C ASN A 56 -5.07 -21.65 21.12
N VAL A 57 -4.18 -21.21 20.23
CA VAL A 57 -2.74 -21.12 20.45
C VAL A 57 -2.36 -19.66 20.50
N THR A 58 -1.61 -19.27 21.53
CA THR A 58 -1.07 -17.93 21.70
C THR A 58 0.45 -17.96 21.46
N TYR A 59 0.89 -17.19 20.48
CA TYR A 59 2.30 -16.97 20.16
C TYR A 59 2.73 -15.60 20.68
N LYS A 60 3.85 -15.54 21.37
CA LYS A 60 4.50 -14.29 21.77
C LYS A 60 5.63 -14.04 20.80
N ILE A 61 5.56 -12.96 20.04
CA ILE A 61 6.40 -12.71 18.87
C ILE A 61 7.09 -11.36 19.03
N ASP A 62 8.38 -11.34 18.72
CA ASP A 62 9.30 -10.22 18.83
C ASP A 62 10.01 -10.02 17.48
N ASP A 63 9.87 -8.84 16.86
CA ASP A 63 10.52 -8.47 15.61
C ASP A 63 11.74 -7.56 15.80
N GLY A 64 12.17 -7.36 17.05
CA GLY A 64 13.24 -6.44 17.42
C GLY A 64 12.76 -4.99 17.64
N THR A 65 11.55 -4.62 17.20
CA THR A 65 10.95 -3.31 17.47
C THR A 65 9.99 -3.33 18.66
N GLY A 66 9.55 -4.52 19.06
CA GLY A 66 8.65 -4.75 20.17
C GLY A 66 8.19 -6.19 20.24
N GLU A 67 7.35 -6.49 21.23
CA GLU A 67 6.81 -7.81 21.48
C GLU A 67 5.28 -7.77 21.56
N ILE A 68 4.61 -8.71 20.88
CA ILE A 68 3.15 -8.78 20.84
C ILE A 68 2.65 -10.23 20.90
N GLU A 69 1.41 -10.40 21.40
CA GLU A 69 0.72 -11.67 21.37
C GLU A 69 -0.10 -11.83 20.09
N ALA A 70 0.07 -12.95 19.41
CA ALA A 70 -0.79 -13.39 18.31
C ALA A 70 -1.61 -14.60 18.77
N LYS A 71 -2.93 -14.52 18.72
CA LYS A 71 -3.84 -15.58 19.13
C LYS A 71 -4.51 -16.17 17.91
N GLN A 72 -4.30 -17.46 17.71
CA GLN A 72 -4.93 -18.24 16.64
C GLN A 72 -5.96 -19.19 17.25
N TRP A 73 -7.21 -19.09 16.80
CA TRP A 73 -8.26 -20.01 17.21
C TRP A 73 -8.14 -21.31 16.43
N ILE A 74 -8.35 -22.42 17.14
CA ILE A 74 -8.36 -23.75 16.55
C ILE A 74 -9.83 -24.06 16.21
N ASP A 75 -10.17 -24.05 14.93
CA ASP A 75 -11.48 -24.51 14.48
C ASP A 75 -11.49 -26.04 14.51
N SER A 76 -12.41 -26.62 15.30
CA SER A 76 -12.59 -28.07 15.39
C SER A 76 -12.95 -28.72 14.04
N ALA A 77 -13.38 -27.94 13.05
CA ALA A 77 -13.68 -28.42 11.69
C ALA A 77 -12.43 -28.64 10.83
N THR A 78 -11.28 -28.04 11.19
CA THR A 78 -10.01 -28.23 10.45
C THR A 78 -9.13 -29.33 11.05
N ALA A 79 -9.49 -29.87 12.20
CA ALA A 79 -8.79 -30.99 12.80
C ALA A 79 -8.99 -32.30 12.02
N ASP A 80 -10.11 -32.44 11.27
CA ASP A 80 -10.47 -33.64 10.53
C ASP A 80 -9.95 -33.69 9.06
N THR A 81 -9.36 -32.62 8.55
CA THR A 81 -8.84 -32.61 7.16
C THR A 81 -7.32 -32.70 7.04
N MET A 82 -6.60 -32.89 8.14
CA MET A 82 -5.15 -33.13 8.14
C MET A 82 -4.74 -34.60 8.32
N ASP A 83 -5.68 -35.53 8.22
CA ASP A 83 -5.41 -36.95 8.40
C ASP A 83 -5.56 -37.74 7.10
N THR A 84 -4.71 -37.41 6.11
CA THR A 84 -4.42 -38.34 4.99
C THR A 84 -2.94 -38.21 4.59
N ASP A 85 -2.04 -38.52 5.51
CA ASP A 85 -0.77 -39.10 5.17
C ASP A 85 -0.36 -40.09 6.26
N GLU A 86 -0.26 -41.34 5.87
CA GLU A 86 -0.02 -42.50 6.75
C GLU A 86 1.29 -42.32 7.54
N GLY A 87 1.22 -42.32 8.84
CA GLY A 87 2.35 -42.75 9.68
C GLY A 87 2.92 -41.76 10.68
N LYS A 88 2.20 -40.78 11.21
CA LYS A 88 2.74 -39.95 12.32
C LYS A 88 1.81 -39.93 13.52
N GLY A 89 2.22 -40.66 14.55
CA GLY A 89 1.63 -40.59 15.90
C GLY A 89 1.73 -39.19 16.51
N PRO A 90 0.96 -38.89 17.59
CA PRO A 90 0.94 -37.60 18.24
C PRO A 90 2.32 -37.28 18.81
N GLY A 91 3.05 -36.35 18.22
CA GLY A 91 4.33 -35.88 18.74
C GLY A 91 5.47 -35.65 17.72
N VAL A 92 5.23 -35.88 16.41
CA VAL A 92 6.27 -35.57 15.41
C VAL A 92 6.00 -34.16 14.86
N PRO A 93 6.92 -33.17 15.05
CA PRO A 93 6.77 -31.86 14.47
C PRO A 93 6.67 -31.98 12.95
N GLY A 94 5.52 -31.64 12.36
CA GLY A 94 5.38 -31.51 10.92
C GLY A 94 6.29 -30.41 10.42
N LYS A 95 6.84 -30.54 9.21
CA LYS A 95 7.72 -29.55 8.55
C LYS A 95 7.16 -28.11 8.49
N ASP A 96 5.90 -27.93 8.87
CA ASP A 96 5.16 -26.66 8.79
C ASP A 96 4.72 -26.12 10.15
N GLN A 97 5.24 -26.70 11.26
CA GLN A 97 4.94 -26.19 12.60
C GLN A 97 5.86 -25.04 12.98
N VAL A 98 5.27 -24.05 13.67
CA VAL A 98 5.99 -22.92 14.24
C VAL A 98 6.76 -23.39 15.48
N GLU A 99 8.06 -23.17 15.50
CA GLU A 99 8.94 -23.59 16.59
C GLU A 99 9.31 -22.43 17.50
N LEU A 100 9.58 -22.76 18.78
CA LEU A 100 10.12 -21.80 19.72
C LEU A 100 11.50 -21.31 19.25
N ASN A 101 11.76 -20.02 19.34
CA ASN A 101 12.93 -19.32 18.82
C ASN A 101 13.07 -19.31 17.29
N GLY A 102 12.18 -19.96 16.54
CA GLY A 102 12.06 -19.81 15.10
C GLY A 102 11.39 -18.47 14.70
N TYR A 103 11.42 -18.14 13.42
CA TYR A 103 10.68 -17.00 12.89
C TYR A 103 9.32 -17.44 12.37
N ALA A 104 8.30 -16.63 12.65
CA ALA A 104 6.94 -16.86 12.16
C ALA A 104 6.39 -15.62 11.44
N LYS A 105 5.65 -15.87 10.36
CA LYS A 105 4.86 -14.88 9.63
C LYS A 105 3.42 -14.98 10.07
N VAL A 106 2.87 -13.86 10.54
CA VAL A 106 1.53 -13.76 11.10
C VAL A 106 0.66 -12.90 10.21
N PHE A 107 -0.53 -13.41 9.90
CA PHE A 107 -1.58 -12.69 9.19
C PHE A 107 -2.79 -12.59 10.12
N GLY A 108 -3.28 -11.37 10.35
CA GLY A 108 -4.38 -11.20 11.27
C GLY A 108 -4.94 -9.79 11.33
N LYS A 109 -5.79 -9.58 12.33
CA LYS A 109 -6.40 -8.29 12.63
C LYS A 109 -5.99 -7.84 14.01
N LEU A 110 -5.71 -6.54 14.15
CA LEU A 110 -5.43 -5.96 15.46
C LEU A 110 -6.70 -5.93 16.29
N LYS A 111 -6.58 -6.36 17.54
CA LYS A 111 -7.67 -6.41 18.53
C LYS A 111 -7.19 -5.85 19.87
N THR A 112 -8.13 -5.36 20.67
CA THR A 112 -7.92 -4.97 22.07
C THR A 112 -8.83 -5.79 22.98
N PHE A 113 -8.30 -6.15 24.13
CA PHE A 113 -9.10 -6.67 25.24
C PHE A 113 -8.62 -6.00 26.53
N GLY A 114 -9.53 -5.23 27.13
CA GLY A 114 -9.14 -4.34 28.21
C GLY A 114 -8.13 -3.30 27.72
N ASN A 115 -7.00 -3.25 28.39
CA ASN A 115 -5.92 -2.30 28.04
C ASN A 115 -4.76 -2.98 27.26
N LYS A 116 -4.96 -4.24 26.83
CA LYS A 116 -3.93 -5.01 26.14
C LYS A 116 -4.27 -5.21 24.67
N ARG A 117 -3.31 -4.88 23.79
CA ARG A 117 -3.39 -5.16 22.37
C ARG A 117 -2.88 -6.54 22.05
N PHE A 118 -3.51 -7.22 21.12
CA PHE A 118 -3.09 -8.49 20.55
C PHE A 118 -3.52 -8.61 19.11
N VAL A 119 -2.92 -9.53 18.37
CA VAL A 119 -3.32 -9.83 17.01
C VAL A 119 -4.18 -11.08 16.99
N GLY A 120 -5.42 -10.96 16.52
CA GLY A 120 -6.26 -12.12 16.21
C GLY A 120 -5.77 -12.71 14.89
N ALA A 121 -4.96 -13.76 14.98
CA ALA A 121 -4.32 -14.37 13.83
C ALA A 121 -5.30 -15.29 13.08
N HIS A 122 -5.38 -15.10 11.76
CA HIS A 122 -6.05 -16.02 10.85
C HIS A 122 -5.11 -17.15 10.42
N CYS A 123 -3.81 -16.81 10.26
CA CYS A 123 -2.78 -17.74 9.85
C CYS A 123 -1.46 -17.37 10.54
N VAL A 124 -0.79 -18.38 11.07
CA VAL A 124 0.60 -18.28 11.57
C VAL A 124 1.39 -19.40 10.91
N ARG A 125 2.43 -19.05 10.17
CA ARG A 125 3.28 -20.03 9.48
C ARG A 125 4.75 -19.81 9.78
N PRO A 126 5.58 -20.88 9.82
CA PRO A 126 7.00 -20.73 10.00
C PRO A 126 7.63 -20.04 8.79
N VAL A 127 8.65 -19.23 9.03
CA VAL A 127 9.53 -18.66 8.01
C VAL A 127 10.66 -19.63 7.76
N LYS A 128 10.71 -20.16 6.54
CA LYS A 128 11.74 -21.16 6.13
C LYS A 128 12.98 -20.49 5.52
N ASP A 129 12.79 -19.35 4.89
CA ASP A 129 13.85 -18.56 4.25
C ASP A 129 13.96 -17.20 4.93
N ILE A 130 15.15 -16.90 5.43
CA ILE A 130 15.45 -15.61 6.09
C ILE A 130 15.23 -14.42 5.15
N ASN A 131 15.27 -14.61 3.85
CA ASN A 131 14.96 -13.56 2.88
C ASN A 131 13.52 -13.08 2.99
N GLU A 132 12.57 -13.91 3.47
CA GLU A 132 11.20 -13.46 3.76
C GLU A 132 11.18 -12.37 4.84
N LEU A 133 12.04 -12.49 5.88
CA LEU A 133 12.18 -11.46 6.90
C LEU A 133 12.74 -10.17 6.31
N HIS A 134 13.81 -10.26 5.50
CA HIS A 134 14.42 -9.09 4.89
C HIS A 134 13.43 -8.38 3.93
N CYS A 135 12.74 -9.14 3.10
CA CYS A 135 11.70 -8.62 2.22
C CYS A 135 10.59 -7.91 3.02
N HIS A 136 10.10 -8.54 4.08
CA HIS A 136 9.08 -7.96 4.94
C HIS A 136 9.51 -6.64 5.58
N LEU A 137 10.74 -6.53 6.08
CA LEU A 137 11.27 -5.30 6.66
C LEU A 137 11.32 -4.16 5.63
N LEU A 138 11.72 -4.47 4.40
CA LEU A 138 11.72 -3.51 3.30
C LEU A 138 10.31 -3.10 2.90
N GLU A 139 9.37 -4.05 2.79
CA GLU A 139 7.96 -3.78 2.50
C GLU A 139 7.32 -2.91 3.59
N ALA A 140 7.50 -3.25 4.87
CA ALA A 140 6.98 -2.47 5.98
C ALA A 140 7.53 -1.04 6.00
N THR A 141 8.84 -0.88 5.70
CA THR A 141 9.49 0.43 5.59
C THR A 141 8.94 1.22 4.41
N ALA A 142 8.82 0.61 3.23
CA ALA A 142 8.30 1.27 2.03
C ALA A 142 6.87 1.74 2.24
N VAL A 143 6.01 0.90 2.83
CA VAL A 143 4.62 1.24 3.13
C VAL A 143 4.53 2.34 4.19
N HIS A 144 5.35 2.29 5.24
CA HIS A 144 5.43 3.35 6.24
C HIS A 144 5.82 4.70 5.61
N LEU A 145 6.85 4.71 4.78
CA LEU A 145 7.28 5.94 4.08
C LEU A 145 6.20 6.46 3.14
N PHE A 146 5.50 5.57 2.45
CA PHE A 146 4.40 5.95 1.58
C PHE A 146 3.29 6.69 2.33
N PHE A 147 2.86 6.20 3.50
CA PHE A 147 1.80 6.85 4.27
C PHE A 147 2.28 8.10 5.01
N THR A 148 3.54 8.18 5.42
CA THR A 148 4.07 9.30 6.21
C THR A 148 4.67 10.42 5.36
N ARG A 149 5.29 10.10 4.20
CA ARG A 149 6.01 11.06 3.34
C ARG A 149 5.38 11.20 1.95
N GLY A 150 4.42 10.35 1.63
CA GLY A 150 3.87 10.25 0.29
C GLY A 150 4.73 9.39 -0.64
N PRO A 151 4.34 9.27 -1.91
CA PRO A 151 5.01 8.46 -2.90
C PRO A 151 6.43 8.94 -3.19
N PRO A 152 7.34 8.04 -3.55
CA PRO A 152 8.67 8.40 -4.04
C PRO A 152 8.54 9.34 -5.26
N GLY A 153 9.23 10.49 -5.24
CA GLY A 153 9.20 11.46 -6.34
C GLY A 153 8.08 12.51 -6.29
N GLY A 154 7.16 12.42 -5.30
CA GLY A 154 6.24 13.52 -5.00
C GLY A 154 7.00 14.60 -4.24
N ALA A 155 6.95 15.86 -4.71
CA ALA A 155 7.43 16.99 -3.94
C ALA A 155 6.82 16.95 -2.54
N ALA A 156 7.68 16.94 -1.50
CA ALA A 156 7.27 16.97 -0.11
C ALA A 156 6.41 18.21 0.12
N GLY A 157 5.10 18.00 0.12
CA GLY A 157 4.12 19.01 0.50
C GLY A 157 4.27 19.28 1.99
N ALA A 158 4.63 20.47 2.31
CA ALA A 158 4.78 21.11 3.58
C ALA A 158 3.78 20.64 4.65
N GLY A 159 4.28 20.02 5.70
CA GLY A 159 3.61 19.84 6.98
C GLY A 159 4.50 20.26 8.12
N ALA A 160 4.25 21.47 8.65
CA ALA A 160 4.55 22.02 9.96
C ALA A 160 6.02 22.01 10.47
N GLY A 161 6.63 23.19 10.51
CA GLY A 161 7.78 23.50 11.35
C GLY A 161 8.57 24.67 10.80
N GLY A 162 8.17 25.91 11.14
CA GLY A 162 8.72 27.16 10.63
C GLY A 162 10.20 27.37 10.86
N ILE A 163 10.80 28.19 10.03
CA ILE A 163 11.55 29.40 10.42
C ILE A 163 11.71 30.26 9.15
N ALA A 164 11.55 31.57 9.38
CA ALA A 164 11.56 32.68 8.43
C ALA A 164 12.87 32.87 7.67
N GLY A 165 12.75 33.43 6.47
CA GLY A 165 13.84 34.09 5.79
C GLY A 165 13.60 34.41 4.33
N ALA A 166 12.85 35.47 4.06
CA ALA A 166 13.02 36.57 3.13
C ALA A 166 13.26 36.37 1.60
N VAL A 167 12.37 37.02 0.89
CA VAL A 167 12.41 37.81 -0.35
C VAL A 167 12.42 37.12 -1.70
N GLY A 168 11.39 37.45 -2.47
CA GLY A 168 11.52 37.72 -3.88
C GLY A 168 10.54 37.06 -4.83
N ASP A 169 9.45 37.77 -5.03
CA ASP A 169 8.76 38.06 -6.29
C ASP A 169 7.85 37.04 -6.97
N ALA A 170 6.72 37.58 -7.23
CA ALA A 170 5.49 37.22 -7.87
C ALA A 170 5.54 36.25 -9.05
N SER A 171 4.60 35.27 -9.04
CA SER A 171 3.61 35.19 -10.13
C SER A 171 2.49 34.19 -9.79
N MET A 172 1.29 34.67 -9.95
CA MET A 172 -0.01 33.99 -9.86
C MET A 172 -0.08 32.70 -10.71
N GLY A 173 -0.82 31.71 -10.21
CA GLY A 173 -1.49 30.74 -11.07
C GLY A 173 -1.75 29.38 -10.49
N GLY A 174 -3.01 29.13 -10.04
CA GLY A 174 -3.66 27.84 -10.20
C GLY A 174 -3.22 26.70 -9.30
N ALA A 175 -3.99 26.48 -8.23
CA ALA A 175 -4.03 25.20 -7.54
C ALA A 175 -4.73 24.18 -8.44
N ASP A 176 -4.00 23.20 -8.98
CA ASP A 176 -4.56 22.04 -9.67
C ASP A 176 -3.95 20.75 -9.13
N ASP A 177 -4.84 19.95 -8.66
CA ASP A 177 -4.91 18.54 -8.34
C ASP A 177 -3.87 17.62 -9.03
N TYR A 178 -2.76 17.31 -8.34
CA TYR A 178 -1.69 16.44 -8.83
C TYR A 178 -1.62 15.07 -8.11
N SER A 179 -2.74 14.40 -7.89
CA SER A 179 -2.73 13.15 -7.12
C SER A 179 -2.70 11.84 -7.91
N ALA A 180 -2.52 11.85 -9.25
CA ALA A 180 -2.68 10.63 -10.04
C ALA A 180 -1.59 10.32 -11.09
N ASP A 181 -0.37 10.90 -10.96
CA ASP A 181 0.65 10.81 -12.01
C ASP A 181 1.92 10.04 -11.58
N ARG A 182 1.75 8.76 -11.19
CA ARG A 182 2.82 7.99 -10.52
C ARG A 182 3.60 6.98 -11.35
N SER A 183 3.27 6.81 -12.63
CA SER A 183 3.99 5.86 -13.50
C SER A 183 4.51 6.48 -14.80
N LEU A 184 4.45 7.79 -14.92
CA LEU A 184 4.88 8.45 -16.15
C LEU A 184 6.39 8.62 -16.17
N PRO A 185 7.07 8.28 -17.29
CA PRO A 185 8.48 8.55 -17.49
C PRO A 185 8.77 10.06 -17.42
N ALA A 186 10.05 10.45 -17.28
CA ALA A 186 10.46 11.85 -17.25
C ALA A 186 9.97 12.56 -18.51
N MET A 187 8.99 13.46 -18.36
CA MET A 187 8.34 14.19 -19.45
C MET A 187 8.60 15.67 -19.36
N SER A 188 8.60 16.33 -20.51
CA SER A 188 8.66 17.80 -20.58
C SER A 188 7.44 18.44 -19.90
N PRO A 189 7.54 19.69 -19.39
CA PRO A 189 6.41 20.39 -18.78
C PRO A 189 5.21 20.54 -19.71
N VAL A 190 5.45 20.66 -21.02
CA VAL A 190 4.39 20.74 -22.03
C VAL A 190 3.72 19.40 -22.21
N ALA A 191 4.48 18.31 -22.29
CA ALA A 191 3.96 16.95 -22.41
C ALA A 191 3.05 16.59 -21.22
N ARG A 192 3.42 16.98 -20.00
CA ARG A 192 2.57 16.78 -18.81
C ARG A 192 1.23 17.51 -18.93
N LYS A 193 1.22 18.76 -19.40
CA LYS A 193 -0.03 19.51 -19.59
C LYS A 193 -0.93 18.87 -20.65
N VAL A 194 -0.32 18.41 -21.76
CA VAL A 194 -1.06 17.72 -22.83
C VAL A 194 -1.65 16.40 -22.29
N TYR A 195 -0.86 15.62 -21.57
CA TYR A 195 -1.33 14.37 -20.98
C TYR A 195 -2.43 14.59 -19.94
N SER A 196 -2.27 15.57 -19.05
CA SER A 196 -3.28 15.96 -18.06
C SER A 196 -4.59 16.35 -18.72
N LEU A 197 -4.56 17.15 -19.80
CA LEU A 197 -5.76 17.52 -20.56
C LEU A 197 -6.43 16.30 -21.19
N LEU A 198 -5.65 15.44 -21.84
CA LEU A 198 -6.17 14.20 -22.44
C LEU A 198 -6.85 13.29 -21.40
N ARG A 199 -6.39 13.32 -20.14
CA ARG A 199 -6.94 12.52 -19.06
C ARG A 199 -8.22 13.09 -18.47
N THR A 200 -8.35 14.41 -18.39
CA THR A 200 -9.49 15.10 -17.75
C THR A 200 -10.65 15.36 -18.69
N GLU A 201 -10.36 15.51 -19.98
CA GLU A 201 -11.44 15.75 -20.97
C GLU A 201 -12.19 14.47 -21.32
N PRO A 202 -13.51 14.52 -21.39
CA PRO A 202 -14.29 13.40 -21.90
C PRO A 202 -13.93 13.15 -23.36
N GLN A 203 -13.24 12.04 -23.61
CA GLN A 203 -12.83 11.67 -24.96
C GLN A 203 -13.93 10.90 -25.67
N SER A 204 -14.22 11.31 -26.91
CA SER A 204 -14.90 10.42 -27.85
C SER A 204 -13.94 9.28 -28.25
N ASN A 205 -14.44 8.20 -28.85
CA ASN A 205 -13.60 7.09 -29.34
C ASN A 205 -12.53 7.54 -30.36
N GLU A 206 -12.59 8.77 -30.83
CA GLU A 206 -11.68 9.35 -31.81
C GLU A 206 -10.47 10.06 -31.17
N GLY A 207 -10.53 10.38 -29.85
CA GLY A 207 -9.46 11.13 -29.18
C GLY A 207 -9.55 12.64 -29.36
N LEU A 208 -8.44 13.37 -29.08
CA LEU A 208 -8.35 14.83 -29.21
C LEU A 208 -7.29 15.22 -30.25
N HIS A 209 -7.67 16.10 -31.18
CA HIS A 209 -6.75 16.62 -32.20
C HIS A 209 -5.80 17.68 -31.61
N CYS A 210 -4.55 17.71 -32.08
CA CYS A 210 -3.50 18.58 -31.54
C CYS A 210 -3.85 20.07 -31.55
N GLN A 211 -4.58 20.56 -32.57
CA GLN A 211 -5.04 21.95 -32.63
C GLN A 211 -6.08 22.29 -31.54
N LEU A 212 -6.97 21.35 -31.21
CA LEU A 212 -7.92 21.52 -30.12
C LEU A 212 -7.19 21.57 -28.77
N ILE A 213 -6.22 20.70 -28.58
CA ILE A 213 -5.36 20.69 -27.38
C ILE A 213 -4.60 22.01 -27.26
N ALA A 214 -4.02 22.50 -28.36
CA ALA A 214 -3.29 23.78 -28.42
C ALA A 214 -4.20 24.96 -28.04
N SER A 215 -5.42 25.01 -28.57
CA SER A 215 -6.38 26.07 -28.25
C SER A 215 -6.82 26.03 -26.78
N LYS A 216 -7.03 24.84 -26.20
CA LYS A 216 -7.43 24.68 -24.79
C LYS A 216 -6.32 25.02 -23.80
N LEU A 217 -5.10 24.66 -24.12
CA LEU A 217 -3.92 24.95 -23.28
C LEU A 217 -3.32 26.33 -23.51
N GLY A 218 -3.75 27.05 -24.55
CA GLY A 218 -3.17 28.33 -24.94
C GLY A 218 -1.69 28.21 -25.37
N LEU A 219 -1.30 27.09 -25.95
CA LEU A 219 0.07 26.79 -26.36
C LEU A 219 0.19 26.81 -27.87
N PRO A 220 1.40 27.11 -28.41
CA PRO A 220 1.66 27.01 -29.86
C PRO A 220 1.45 25.56 -30.36
N PRO A 221 0.78 25.35 -31.51
CA PRO A 221 0.54 24.00 -32.04
C PRO A 221 1.84 23.19 -32.25
N ALA A 222 2.93 23.85 -32.58
CA ALA A 222 4.25 23.22 -32.77
C ALA A 222 4.80 22.59 -31.45
N ASP A 223 4.56 23.26 -30.31
CA ASP A 223 5.00 22.75 -29.01
C ASP A 223 4.11 21.58 -28.56
N VAL A 224 2.81 21.64 -28.86
CA VAL A 224 1.88 20.55 -28.60
C VAL A 224 2.21 19.34 -29.48
N ALA A 225 2.55 19.55 -30.78
CA ALA A 225 2.96 18.45 -31.67
C ALA A 225 4.21 17.74 -31.13
N ARG A 226 5.24 18.51 -30.72
CA ARG A 226 6.48 17.97 -30.13
C ARG A 226 6.16 17.19 -28.82
N ALA A 227 5.29 17.71 -27.98
CA ALA A 227 4.84 17.03 -26.77
C ALA A 227 4.07 15.74 -27.09
N GLY A 228 3.27 15.73 -28.15
CA GLY A 228 2.59 14.53 -28.65
C GLY A 228 3.58 13.45 -29.09
N GLU A 229 4.61 13.81 -29.87
CA GLU A 229 5.68 12.89 -30.26
C GLU A 229 6.41 12.30 -29.06
N GLU A 230 6.70 13.11 -28.03
CA GLU A 230 7.31 12.67 -26.79
C GLU A 230 6.40 11.65 -26.07
N LEU A 231 5.09 11.94 -25.95
CA LEU A 231 4.11 11.06 -25.32
C LEU A 231 3.87 9.75 -26.11
N LEU A 232 3.89 9.80 -27.43
CA LEU A 232 3.84 8.62 -28.31
C LEU A 232 5.09 7.75 -28.11
N SER A 233 6.27 8.35 -28.03
CA SER A 233 7.52 7.61 -27.83
C SER A 233 7.59 6.92 -26.46
N THR A 234 6.95 7.47 -25.46
CA THR A 234 6.84 6.87 -24.10
C THR A 234 5.70 5.86 -23.99
N GLY A 235 4.86 5.72 -25.02
CA GLY A 235 3.78 4.72 -25.05
C GLY A 235 2.61 5.01 -24.11
N VAL A 236 2.42 6.26 -23.67
CA VAL A 236 1.31 6.65 -22.78
C VAL A 236 0.07 7.14 -23.52
N ILE A 237 0.25 7.51 -24.80
CA ILE A 237 -0.81 7.84 -25.74
C ILE A 237 -0.62 7.07 -27.05
N PHE A 238 -1.66 7.01 -27.87
CA PHE A 238 -1.62 6.46 -29.21
C PHE A 238 -2.36 7.34 -30.20
N SER A 239 -1.98 7.30 -31.48
CA SER A 239 -2.69 7.98 -32.57
C SER A 239 -3.94 7.19 -32.96
N THR A 240 -5.03 7.89 -33.26
CA THR A 240 -6.33 7.28 -33.57
C THR A 240 -6.71 7.43 -35.04
N VAL A 241 -7.34 8.53 -35.39
CA VAL A 241 -7.87 8.80 -36.75
C VAL A 241 -6.77 9.29 -37.69
N ASP A 242 -5.84 10.07 -37.17
CA ASP A 242 -4.68 10.59 -37.89
C ASP A 242 -3.47 10.74 -36.95
N GLU A 243 -2.29 11.11 -37.48
CA GLU A 243 -1.05 11.27 -36.72
C GLU A 243 -1.10 12.39 -35.67
N GLN A 244 -2.07 13.30 -35.77
CA GLN A 244 -2.23 14.46 -34.88
C GLN A 244 -3.44 14.34 -33.92
N THR A 245 -4.14 13.21 -33.94
CA THR A 245 -5.26 12.93 -33.05
C THR A 245 -4.89 11.80 -32.10
N TRP A 246 -4.93 12.08 -30.79
CA TRP A 246 -4.38 11.19 -29.76
C TRP A 246 -5.43 10.82 -28.73
N ALA A 247 -5.29 9.60 -28.24
CA ALA A 247 -6.04 9.09 -27.08
C ALA A 247 -5.09 8.46 -26.05
N ILE A 248 -5.52 8.41 -24.80
CA ILE A 248 -4.75 7.79 -23.69
C ILE A 248 -4.81 6.27 -23.82
N LEU A 249 -3.67 5.62 -23.68
CA LEU A 249 -3.61 4.19 -23.47
C LEU A 249 -4.04 3.89 -22.02
N GLN A 250 -5.25 3.35 -21.86
CA GLN A 250 -5.70 2.85 -20.55
C GLN A 250 -5.02 1.49 -20.29
N LEU A 251 -4.10 1.48 -19.33
CA LEU A 251 -3.46 0.26 -18.80
C LEU A 251 -4.18 -0.24 -17.55
#